data_47a177143b03634dec0e61c6de36ff99
#
_entry.id   47a177143b03634dec0e61c6de36ff99
#
_cell.length_a   1.000
_cell.length_b   1.000
_cell.length_c   1.000
_cell.angle_alpha   90.00
_cell.angle_beta   90.00
_cell.angle_gamma   90.00
#
_symmetry.space_group_name_H-M   'P 1'
#
loop_
_entity.id
_entity.type
_entity.pdbx_description
1 polymer ?
#
loop_
_entity_poly.entity_id
_entity_poly.type
_entity_poly.pdbx_seq_one_letter_code
_entity_poly.pdbx_strand_id
1 'polypeptide(L)'
;DGLKVMVIDDSKTIRRTAETLLQKAGCTVITATDGFDALAKIADSNPDIIFVDIMMPRLDGYQTCALIKNNSAFKATPVIMLSSKDGLFDKAKGRIVGSDEYLTKPFSKEELFSAIRQYVKS
;
A
#
# COMPACT_ATOMS: atom_id res chain seq x y z
N ASP A 1 0.99 -15.96 -6.19
CA ASP A 1 2.16 -16.80 -6.12
C ASP A 1 3.35 -16.09 -6.74
N GLY A 2 4.37 -15.81 -5.95
CA GLY A 2 5.50 -15.00 -6.39
C GLY A 2 5.18 -13.51 -6.50
N LEU A 3 3.99 -13.11 -6.14
CA LEU A 3 3.57 -11.72 -6.18
C LEU A 3 4.30 -10.92 -5.11
N LYS A 4 4.79 -9.74 -5.47
CA LYS A 4 5.47 -8.85 -4.54
C LYS A 4 4.51 -7.76 -4.06
N VAL A 5 4.31 -7.71 -2.76
CA VAL A 5 3.39 -6.77 -2.12
C VAL A 5 4.17 -5.88 -1.16
N MET A 6 4.06 -4.57 -1.33
CA MET A 6 4.66 -3.62 -0.40
C MET A 6 3.60 -3.10 0.56
N VAL A 7 3.92 -3.09 1.84
CA VAL A 7 3.02 -2.56 2.89
C VAL A 7 3.75 -1.45 3.63
N ILE A 8 3.21 -0.25 3.54
CA ILE A 8 3.77 0.96 4.13
C ILE A 8 2.86 1.42 5.25
N ASP A 9 3.29 1.28 6.49
CA ASP A 9 2.49 1.67 7.66
C ASP A 9 3.44 1.89 8.83
N ASP A 10 3.24 2.95 9.59
CA ASP A 10 4.07 3.23 10.76
C ASP A 10 3.71 2.33 11.94
N SER A 11 2.58 1.63 11.88
CA SER A 11 2.18 0.66 12.91
C SER A 11 2.84 -0.69 12.67
N LYS A 12 3.66 -1.12 13.61
CA LYS A 12 4.29 -2.44 13.56
C LYS A 12 3.26 -3.56 13.54
N THR A 13 2.16 -3.40 14.30
CA THR A 13 1.08 -4.39 14.36
C THR A 13 0.43 -4.57 12.99
N ILE A 14 0.12 -3.48 12.30
CA ILE A 14 -0.49 -3.54 10.97
C ILE A 14 0.48 -4.19 9.98
N ARG A 15 1.75 -3.80 9.99
CA ARG A 15 2.75 -4.41 9.10
C ARG A 15 2.85 -5.92 9.32
N ARG A 16 2.91 -6.35 10.58
CA ARG A 16 2.99 -7.79 10.91
C ARG A 16 1.74 -8.55 10.49
N THR A 17 0.57 -7.99 10.74
CA THR A 17 -0.69 -8.62 10.37
C THR A 17 -0.76 -8.83 8.85
N ALA A 18 -0.49 -7.79 8.09
CA ALA A 18 -0.50 -7.87 6.63
C ALA A 18 0.56 -8.85 6.13
N GLU A 19 1.76 -8.77 6.68
CA GLU A 19 2.86 -9.65 6.28
C GLU A 19 2.51 -11.12 6.51
N THR A 20 1.98 -11.44 7.68
CA THR A 20 1.60 -12.81 8.02
C THR A 20 0.53 -13.35 7.06
N LEU A 21 -0.51 -12.56 6.81
CA LEU A 21 -1.60 -12.97 5.92
C LEU A 21 -1.10 -13.20 4.50
N LEU A 22 -0.29 -12.28 4.00
CA LEU A 22 0.19 -12.32 2.62
C LEU A 22 1.23 -13.40 2.41
N GLN A 23 2.11 -13.64 3.37
CA GLN A 23 3.12 -14.71 3.26
C GLN A 23 2.45 -16.08 3.24
N LYS A 24 1.39 -16.26 4.00
CA LYS A 24 0.62 -17.52 3.98
C LYS A 24 -0.01 -17.78 2.62
N ALA A 25 -0.28 -16.74 1.86
CA ALA A 25 -0.83 -16.86 0.51
C ALA A 25 0.24 -17.01 -0.57
N GLY A 26 1.52 -17.07 -0.19
CA GLY A 26 2.61 -17.24 -1.13
C GLY A 26 3.19 -15.95 -1.68
N CYS A 27 2.81 -14.79 -1.13
CA CYS A 27 3.33 -13.51 -1.56
C CYS A 27 4.69 -13.22 -0.93
N THR A 28 5.53 -12.51 -1.65
CA THR A 28 6.72 -11.88 -1.10
C THR A 28 6.32 -10.51 -0.58
N VAL A 29 6.60 -10.23 0.69
CA VAL A 29 6.16 -8.98 1.32
C VAL A 29 7.36 -8.10 1.63
N ILE A 30 7.27 -6.85 1.19
CA ILE A 30 8.25 -5.81 1.50
C ILE A 30 7.54 -4.83 2.43
N THR A 31 8.06 -4.61 3.63
CA THR A 31 7.47 -3.66 4.57
C THR A 31 8.30 -2.39 4.64
N ALA A 32 7.62 -1.27 4.84
CA ALA A 32 8.25 0.03 5.02
C ALA A 32 7.56 0.75 6.17
N THR A 33 8.33 1.48 6.97
CA THR A 33 7.83 2.14 8.17
C THR A 33 7.23 3.51 7.90
N ASP A 34 7.61 4.14 6.80
CA ASP A 34 7.11 5.45 6.38
C ASP A 34 7.32 5.64 4.89
N GLY A 35 6.91 6.81 4.38
CA GLY A 35 7.02 7.12 2.97
C GLY A 35 8.46 7.18 2.45
N PHE A 36 9.37 7.70 3.27
CA PHE A 36 10.78 7.78 2.86
C PHE A 36 11.42 6.40 2.77
N ASP A 37 11.13 5.54 3.75
CA ASP A 37 11.60 4.15 3.73
C ASP A 37 11.07 3.42 2.50
N ALA A 38 9.79 3.64 2.16
CA ALA A 38 9.18 3.06 0.98
C ALA A 38 9.88 3.49 -0.30
N LEU A 39 10.13 4.78 -0.45
CA LEU A 39 10.79 5.31 -1.64
C LEU A 39 12.22 4.77 -1.78
N ALA A 40 12.90 4.53 -0.65
CA ALA A 40 14.23 3.94 -0.67
C ALA A 40 14.22 2.48 -1.13
N LYS A 41 13.14 1.76 -0.87
CA LYS A 41 13.03 0.31 -1.14
C LYS A 41 12.38 -0.02 -2.48
N ILE A 42 11.57 0.91 -3.02
CA ILE A 42 10.67 0.58 -4.14
C ILE A 42 11.41 0.17 -5.41
N ALA A 43 12.50 0.84 -5.72
CA ALA A 43 13.24 0.57 -6.96
C ALA A 43 13.82 -0.84 -6.96
N ASP A 44 14.39 -1.28 -5.84
CA ASP A 44 15.01 -2.59 -5.74
C ASP A 44 14.00 -3.72 -5.62
N SER A 45 12.87 -3.44 -4.97
CA SER A 45 11.85 -4.47 -4.73
C SER A 45 10.86 -4.61 -5.87
N ASN A 46 10.60 -3.53 -6.60
CA ASN A 46 9.68 -3.51 -7.75
C ASN A 46 8.34 -4.21 -7.43
N PRO A 47 7.56 -3.69 -6.48
CA PRO A 47 6.34 -4.37 -6.05
C PRO A 47 5.26 -4.37 -7.14
N ASP A 48 4.39 -5.37 -7.08
CA ASP A 48 3.24 -5.50 -7.99
C ASP A 48 2.04 -4.71 -7.50
N ILE A 49 1.95 -4.48 -6.19
CA ILE A 49 0.90 -3.69 -5.57
C ILE A 49 1.43 -3.09 -4.27
N ILE A 50 0.93 -1.91 -3.91
CA ILE A 50 1.38 -1.17 -2.73
C ILE A 50 0.18 -0.82 -1.87
N PHE A 51 0.27 -1.14 -0.58
CA PHE A 51 -0.68 -0.68 0.44
C PHE A 51 0.02 0.37 1.27
N VAL A 52 -0.58 1.54 1.43
CA VAL A 52 0.03 2.66 2.14
C VAL A 52 -0.93 3.30 3.12
N ASP A 53 -0.49 3.43 4.37
CA ASP A 53 -1.23 4.13 5.43
C ASP A 53 -1.32 5.62 5.10
N ILE A 54 -2.50 6.20 5.28
CA ILE A 54 -2.70 7.63 5.03
C ILE A 54 -2.03 8.46 6.12
N MET A 55 -2.18 8.06 7.38
CA MET A 55 -1.69 8.84 8.52
C MET A 55 -0.29 8.41 8.93
N MET A 56 0.70 9.06 8.37
CA MET A 56 2.11 8.81 8.72
C MET A 56 2.81 10.13 8.98
N PRO A 57 3.82 10.14 9.87
CA PRO A 57 4.57 11.37 10.14
C PRO A 57 5.44 11.77 8.95
N ARG A 58 5.67 13.07 8.80
CA ARG A 58 6.53 13.70 7.79
C ARG A 58 5.97 13.59 6.38
N LEU A 59 5.80 12.40 5.86
CA LEU A 59 5.30 12.16 4.51
C LEU A 59 4.07 11.27 4.64
N ASP A 60 2.87 11.85 4.48
CA ASP A 60 1.63 11.07 4.63
C ASP A 60 1.39 10.15 3.42
N GLY A 61 0.32 9.36 3.49
CA GLY A 61 -0.01 8.41 2.43
C GLY A 61 -0.33 9.06 1.11
N TYR A 62 -0.99 10.22 1.11
CA TYR A 62 -1.29 10.94 -0.13
C TYR A 62 0.00 11.42 -0.78
N GLN A 63 0.90 12.01 -0.01
CA GLN A 63 2.18 12.50 -0.52
C GLN A 63 3.05 11.34 -1.04
N THR A 64 3.08 10.23 -0.30
CA THR A 64 3.82 9.04 -0.71
C THR A 64 3.27 8.50 -2.03
N CYS A 65 1.95 8.38 -2.15
CA CYS A 65 1.29 7.92 -3.38
C CYS A 65 1.62 8.83 -4.56
N ALA A 66 1.55 10.13 -4.36
CA ALA A 66 1.86 11.10 -5.41
C ALA A 66 3.29 10.93 -5.93
N LEU A 67 4.25 10.75 -5.02
CA LEU A 67 5.65 10.56 -5.40
C LEU A 67 5.86 9.25 -6.16
N ILE A 68 5.19 8.18 -5.73
CA ILE A 68 5.26 6.88 -6.42
C ILE A 68 4.68 7.01 -7.82
N LYS A 69 3.48 7.59 -7.94
CA LYS A 69 2.78 7.69 -9.23
C LYS A 69 3.45 8.66 -10.20
N ASN A 70 4.21 9.63 -9.69
CA ASN A 70 4.95 10.56 -10.55
C ASN A 70 6.22 9.94 -11.13
N ASN A 71 6.64 8.79 -10.61
CA ASN A 71 7.77 8.07 -11.17
C ASN A 71 7.27 7.18 -12.31
N SER A 72 7.77 7.38 -13.52
CA SER A 72 7.31 6.64 -14.69
C SER A 72 7.45 5.12 -14.54
N ALA A 73 8.43 4.66 -13.77
CA ALA A 73 8.65 3.23 -13.52
C ALA A 73 7.52 2.60 -12.69
N PHE A 74 6.82 3.40 -11.87
CA PHE A 74 5.80 2.90 -10.95
C PHE A 74 4.43 3.51 -11.18
N LYS A 75 4.26 4.26 -12.24
CA LYS A 75 2.99 4.94 -12.54
C LYS A 75 1.83 3.97 -12.67
N ALA A 76 2.08 2.78 -13.22
CA ALA A 76 1.06 1.75 -13.41
C ALA A 76 0.88 0.82 -12.20
N THR A 77 1.74 0.92 -11.18
CA THR A 77 1.64 0.06 -10.00
C THR A 77 0.42 0.46 -9.17
N PRO A 78 -0.50 -0.48 -8.88
CA PRO A 78 -1.67 -0.15 -8.06
C PRO A 78 -1.27 0.29 -6.65
N VAL A 79 -1.90 1.35 -6.16
CA VAL A 79 -1.69 1.86 -4.81
C VAL A 79 -3.02 1.88 -4.08
N ILE A 80 -3.11 1.15 -2.99
CA ILE A 80 -4.30 1.02 -2.16
C ILE A 80 -4.03 1.77 -0.85
N MET A 81 -4.88 2.73 -0.53
CA MET A 81 -4.73 3.54 0.68
C MET A 81 -5.33 2.80 1.87
N LEU A 82 -4.64 2.84 3.01
CA LEU A 82 -5.14 2.26 4.26
C LEU A 82 -5.60 3.39 5.17
N SER A 83 -6.89 3.43 5.48
CA SER A 83 -7.49 4.48 6.30
C SER A 83 -7.91 3.91 7.65
N SER A 84 -7.69 4.64 8.74
CA SER A 84 -8.19 4.21 10.04
C SER A 84 -9.72 4.29 10.05
N LYS A 85 -10.34 3.53 10.95
CA LYS A 85 -11.79 3.51 11.10
C LYS A 85 -12.35 4.90 11.39
N ASP A 86 -11.61 5.69 12.15
CA ASP A 86 -11.99 7.06 12.51
C ASP A 86 -11.43 8.10 11.55
N GLY A 87 -10.62 7.67 10.60
CA GLY A 87 -10.03 8.54 9.59
C GLY A 87 -11.00 8.76 8.46
N LEU A 88 -10.96 9.95 7.89
CA LEU A 88 -11.78 10.29 6.73
C LEU A 88 -10.90 10.22 5.49
N PHE A 89 -11.10 9.18 4.69
CA PHE A 89 -10.44 9.11 3.39
C PHE A 89 -11.08 10.14 2.47
N ASP A 90 -10.26 11.04 1.96
CA ASP A 90 -10.71 12.03 0.99
C ASP A 90 -10.59 11.44 -0.42
N LYS A 91 -11.72 11.03 -0.99
CA LYS A 91 -11.76 10.39 -2.31
C LYS A 91 -11.22 11.32 -3.41
N ALA A 92 -11.54 12.61 -3.32
CA ALA A 92 -11.05 13.57 -4.31
C ALA A 92 -9.53 13.69 -4.25
N LYS A 93 -8.98 13.80 -3.05
CA LYS A 93 -7.53 13.87 -2.84
C LYS A 93 -6.86 12.58 -3.30
N GLY A 94 -7.47 11.43 -3.01
CA GLY A 94 -6.98 10.14 -3.47
C GLY A 94 -6.88 10.08 -5.00
N ARG A 95 -7.88 10.56 -5.71
CA ARG A 95 -7.86 10.60 -7.17
C ARG A 95 -6.77 11.53 -7.71
N ILE A 96 -6.58 12.69 -7.08
CA ILE A 96 -5.56 13.65 -7.49
C ILE A 96 -4.17 13.02 -7.41
N VAL A 97 -3.88 12.27 -6.34
CA VAL A 97 -2.56 11.63 -6.19
C VAL A 97 -2.45 10.31 -6.93
N GLY A 98 -3.53 9.82 -7.52
CA GLY A 98 -3.51 8.63 -8.37
C GLY A 98 -3.69 7.31 -7.65
N SER A 99 -4.23 7.32 -6.42
CA SER A 99 -4.53 6.06 -5.73
C SER A 99 -5.65 5.32 -6.44
N ASP A 100 -5.60 3.99 -6.38
CA ASP A 100 -6.55 3.13 -7.10
C ASP A 100 -7.74 2.72 -6.25
N GLU A 101 -7.55 2.60 -4.93
CA GLU A 101 -8.59 2.15 -4.01
C GLU A 101 -8.20 2.49 -2.58
N TYR A 102 -9.11 2.28 -1.63
CA TYR A 102 -8.78 2.38 -0.21
C TYR A 102 -9.44 1.25 0.58
N LEU A 103 -8.82 0.88 1.69
CA LEU A 103 -9.36 -0.07 2.67
C LEU A 103 -9.36 0.58 4.04
N THR A 104 -10.35 0.21 4.87
CA THR A 104 -10.43 0.69 6.25
C THR A 104 -9.71 -0.30 7.16
N LYS A 105 -8.91 0.23 8.08
CA LYS A 105 -8.26 -0.60 9.11
C LYS A 105 -9.18 -0.72 10.32
N PRO A 106 -9.27 -1.88 10.94
CA PRO A 106 -8.63 -3.14 10.55
C PRO A 106 -9.30 -3.75 9.32
N PHE A 107 -8.48 -4.28 8.43
CA PHE A 107 -8.98 -4.96 7.23
C PHE A 107 -9.02 -6.47 7.48
N SER A 108 -9.94 -7.13 6.80
CA SER A 108 -10.01 -8.59 6.84
C SER A 108 -9.07 -9.19 5.80
N LYS A 109 -8.77 -10.47 5.97
CA LYS A 109 -8.03 -11.24 4.98
C LYS A 109 -8.72 -11.16 3.62
N GLU A 110 -10.06 -11.30 3.60
CA GLU A 110 -10.85 -11.27 2.39
C GLU A 110 -10.75 -9.92 1.67
N GLU A 111 -10.81 -8.82 2.43
CA GLU A 111 -10.68 -7.48 1.87
C GLU A 111 -9.31 -7.26 1.24
N LEU A 112 -8.26 -7.71 1.92
CA LEU A 112 -6.89 -7.60 1.44
C LEU A 112 -6.69 -8.36 0.14
N PHE A 113 -7.13 -9.62 0.09
CA PHE A 113 -6.99 -10.44 -1.10
C PHE A 113 -7.91 -10.02 -2.23
N SER A 114 -9.09 -9.50 -1.92
CA SER A 114 -9.99 -8.96 -2.93
C SER A 114 -9.36 -7.78 -3.67
N ALA A 115 -8.70 -6.88 -2.93
CA ALA A 115 -8.00 -5.75 -3.53
C ALA A 115 -6.87 -6.24 -4.46
N ILE A 116 -6.12 -7.23 -4.02
CA ILE A 116 -5.04 -7.79 -4.84
C ILE A 116 -5.61 -8.38 -6.13
N ARG A 117 -6.65 -9.20 -6.04
CA ARG A 117 -7.27 -9.81 -7.23
C ARG A 117 -7.83 -8.78 -8.19
N GLN A 118 -8.37 -7.69 -7.66
CA GLN A 118 -9.01 -6.67 -8.48
C GLN A 118 -7.99 -5.83 -9.26
N TYR A 119 -6.86 -5.53 -8.65
CA TYR A 119 -5.92 -4.55 -9.20
C TYR A 119 -4.64 -5.16 -9.77
N VAL A 120 -4.30 -6.38 -9.41
CA VAL A 120 -3.13 -7.06 -9.96
C VAL A 120 -3.59 -8.04 -11.02
N LYS A 121 -3.12 -7.83 -12.23
CA LYS A 121 -3.40 -8.73 -13.35
C LYS A 121 -2.32 -9.80 -13.41
N SER A 122 -2.75 -11.02 -13.39
CA SER A 122 -1.85 -12.17 -13.52
C SER A 122 -1.45 -12.41 -14.97
#